data_8e51566df5846fb19bb76bad4b4719f0
#
_entry.id   8e51566df5846fb19bb76bad4b4719f0
#
_cell.length_a   1.000
_cell.length_b   1.000
_cell.length_c   1.000
_cell.angle_alpha   90.00
_cell.angle_beta   90.00
_cell.angle_gamma   90.00
#
_symmetry.space_group_name_H-M   'P 1'
#
loop_
_entity.id
_entity.type
_entity.pdbx_description
1 polymer ?
#
loop_
_entity_poly.entity_id
_entity_poly.type
_entity_poly.pdbx_seq_one_letter_code
_entity_poly.pdbx_strand_id
1 'polypeptide(L)'
;MTGVQTCALPICIDSACANSILIKLNQIGSVSETLEAIKMAHKAGYTAVTSHRSGETEDTTIADLAVALNTRQIKTGAPSRSERVAKYNRLLRIEEELGGAAVYPGMQAFNRR
;
A
#
# COMPACT_ATOMS: atom_id res chain seq x y z
N MET A 1 1.33 16.91 -3.77
CA MET A 1 0.56 16.77 -5.02
C MET A 1 -0.61 15.82 -4.81
N THR A 2 -1.55 16.27 -4.02
CA THR A 2 -2.67 15.45 -3.58
C THR A 2 -3.58 14.96 -4.70
N GLY A 3 -3.77 15.75 -5.75
CA GLY A 3 -4.65 15.37 -6.84
C GLY A 3 -3.99 14.54 -7.96
N VAL A 4 -2.67 14.38 -7.95
CA VAL A 4 -1.96 13.80 -9.09
C VAL A 4 -2.25 12.31 -9.25
N GLN A 5 -2.26 11.56 -8.17
CA GLN A 5 -2.55 10.12 -8.23
C GLN A 5 -4.01 9.85 -8.61
N THR A 6 -4.94 10.64 -8.09
CA THR A 6 -6.36 10.52 -8.42
C THR A 6 -6.68 10.99 -9.85
N CYS A 7 -5.88 11.91 -10.41
CA CYS A 7 -6.03 12.35 -11.80
C CYS A 7 -5.27 11.46 -12.78
N ALA A 8 -4.06 11.04 -12.43
CA ALA A 8 -3.20 10.25 -13.31
C ALA A 8 -3.65 8.79 -13.43
N LEU A 9 -4.20 8.22 -12.37
CA LEU A 9 -4.59 6.81 -12.37
C LEU A 9 -5.65 6.46 -13.42
N PRO A 10 -6.75 7.22 -13.56
CA PRO A 10 -7.72 6.94 -14.64
C PRO A 10 -7.09 7.00 -16.02
N ILE A 11 -6.21 7.97 -16.28
CA ILE A 11 -5.52 8.12 -17.55
C ILE A 11 -4.62 6.90 -17.81
N CYS A 12 -3.88 6.44 -16.82
CA CYS A 12 -3.04 5.26 -16.93
C CYS A 12 -3.86 3.99 -17.17
N ILE A 13 -5.01 3.86 -16.53
CA ILE A 13 -5.91 2.74 -16.75
C ILE A 13 -6.42 2.72 -18.19
N ASP A 14 -6.91 3.85 -18.68
CA ASP A 14 -7.44 3.98 -20.02
C ASP A 14 -6.37 3.75 -21.09
N SER A 15 -5.15 4.19 -20.82
CA SER A 15 -4.02 4.03 -21.75
C SER A 15 -3.30 2.69 -21.62
N ALA A 16 -3.66 1.85 -20.64
CA ALA A 16 -3.02 0.57 -20.35
C ALA A 16 -1.50 0.69 -20.19
N CYS A 17 -1.03 1.77 -19.54
CA CYS A 17 0.40 2.10 -19.48
C CYS A 17 1.14 1.45 -18.31
N ALA A 18 0.43 0.83 -17.37
CA ALA A 18 1.01 0.20 -16.18
C ALA A 18 0.12 -0.92 -15.68
N ASN A 19 0.54 -1.61 -14.62
CA ASN A 19 -0.23 -2.68 -13.99
C ASN A 19 -0.23 -2.59 -12.46
N SER A 20 0.45 -1.60 -11.89
CA SER A 20 0.55 -1.42 -10.44
C SER A 20 0.66 0.06 -10.10
N ILE A 21 0.23 0.42 -8.90
CA ILE A 21 0.30 1.79 -8.41
C ILE A 21 0.99 1.83 -7.04
N LEU A 22 1.81 2.86 -6.83
CA LEU A 22 2.43 3.12 -5.54
C LEU A 22 1.57 4.10 -4.74
N ILE A 23 1.15 3.69 -3.57
CA ILE A 23 0.29 4.49 -2.70
C ILE A 23 1.10 5.08 -1.56
N LYS A 24 1.10 6.40 -1.45
CA LYS A 24 1.71 7.15 -0.35
C LYS A 24 0.62 7.95 0.33
N LEU A 25 0.23 7.54 1.52
CA LEU A 25 -0.93 8.08 2.24
C LEU A 25 -0.89 9.61 2.36
N ASN A 26 0.23 10.14 2.82
CA ASN A 26 0.36 11.59 3.06
C ASN A 26 0.56 12.40 1.79
N GLN A 27 0.83 11.80 0.67
CA GLN A 27 0.91 12.48 -0.62
C GLN A 27 -0.48 12.75 -1.19
N ILE A 28 -1.40 11.81 -1.00
CA ILE A 28 -2.79 11.95 -1.41
C ILE A 28 -3.51 12.95 -0.50
N GLY A 29 -3.19 12.93 0.80
CA GLY A 29 -3.66 13.93 1.75
C GLY A 29 -4.83 13.52 2.62
N SER A 30 -5.63 12.53 2.24
CA SER A 30 -6.68 11.99 3.07
C SER A 30 -6.79 10.48 2.93
N VAL A 31 -7.30 9.84 4.00
CA VAL A 31 -7.53 8.39 4.00
C VAL A 31 -8.63 8.03 3.00
N SER A 32 -9.68 8.84 2.93
CA SER A 32 -10.80 8.59 2.01
C SER A 32 -10.35 8.56 0.54
N GLU A 33 -9.54 9.53 0.13
CA GLU A 33 -9.00 9.57 -1.24
C GLU A 33 -8.06 8.40 -1.49
N THR A 34 -7.27 8.00 -0.50
CA THR A 34 -6.40 6.84 -0.58
C THR A 34 -7.21 5.57 -0.80
N LEU A 35 -8.30 5.39 -0.06
CA LEU A 35 -9.21 4.25 -0.22
C LEU A 35 -9.81 4.21 -1.62
N GLU A 36 -10.25 5.35 -2.14
CA GLU A 36 -10.80 5.45 -3.49
C GLU A 36 -9.78 5.08 -4.56
N ALA A 37 -8.55 5.57 -4.43
CA ALA A 37 -7.48 5.26 -5.37
C ALA A 37 -7.16 3.76 -5.38
N ILE A 38 -7.08 3.13 -4.22
CA ILE A 38 -6.83 1.69 -4.11
C ILE A 38 -7.99 0.89 -4.70
N LYS A 39 -9.22 1.26 -4.42
CA LYS A 39 -10.40 0.60 -5.00
C LYS A 39 -10.42 0.72 -6.52
N MET A 40 -10.10 1.89 -7.05
CA MET A 40 -10.03 2.12 -8.50
C MET A 40 -8.96 1.24 -9.14
N ALA A 41 -7.78 1.14 -8.52
CA ALA A 41 -6.69 0.30 -8.99
C ALA A 41 -7.10 -1.18 -9.01
N HIS A 42 -7.66 -1.66 -7.92
CA HIS A 42 -8.11 -3.07 -7.81
C HIS A 42 -9.20 -3.40 -8.83
N LYS A 43 -10.14 -2.48 -9.05
CA LYS A 43 -11.21 -2.65 -10.04
C LYS A 43 -10.66 -2.78 -11.46
N ALA A 44 -9.58 -2.09 -11.76
CA ALA A 44 -8.93 -2.15 -13.08
C ALA A 44 -7.94 -3.32 -13.22
N GLY A 45 -7.81 -4.16 -12.19
CA GLY A 45 -6.85 -5.26 -12.19
C GLY A 45 -5.42 -4.85 -11.84
N TYR A 46 -5.21 -3.64 -11.37
CA TYR A 46 -3.92 -3.17 -10.89
C TYR A 46 -3.64 -3.71 -9.49
N THR A 47 -2.38 -3.96 -9.20
CA THR A 47 -1.94 -4.15 -7.81
C THR A 47 -1.61 -2.79 -7.19
N ALA A 48 -1.58 -2.75 -5.86
CA ALA A 48 -1.21 -1.56 -5.12
C ALA A 48 -0.06 -1.88 -4.16
N VAL A 49 0.91 -0.98 -4.07
CA VAL A 49 2.00 -1.06 -3.11
C VAL A 49 1.86 0.09 -2.14
N THR A 50 1.60 -0.20 -0.87
CA THR A 50 1.55 0.81 0.18
C THR A 50 2.97 1.20 0.56
N SER A 51 3.27 2.50 0.53
CA SER A 51 4.65 2.96 0.64
C SER A 51 4.84 3.96 1.77
N HIS A 52 6.02 3.90 2.37
CA HIS A 52 6.55 4.95 3.25
C HIS A 52 7.06 6.14 2.44
N ARG A 53 7.47 7.18 3.18
CA ARG A 53 8.18 8.35 2.65
C ARG A 53 9.57 8.44 3.26
N SER A 54 10.43 9.30 2.67
CA SER A 54 11.79 9.52 3.18
C SER A 54 11.82 10.15 4.57
N GLY A 55 10.90 11.06 4.87
CA GLY A 55 10.77 11.71 6.16
C GLY A 55 9.76 11.03 7.07
N GLU A 56 9.95 9.77 7.38
CA GLU A 56 9.03 8.96 8.17
C GLU A 56 9.13 9.21 9.67
N THR A 57 8.02 8.90 10.35
CA THR A 57 7.92 8.82 11.81
C THR A 57 7.65 7.37 12.22
N GLU A 58 7.49 7.13 13.51
CA GLU A 58 7.14 5.79 14.03
C GLU A 58 5.65 5.44 13.88
N ASP A 59 4.88 6.27 13.17
CA ASP A 59 3.49 5.97 12.85
C ASP A 59 3.38 4.69 12.03
N THR A 60 2.43 3.84 12.37
CA THR A 60 2.26 2.52 11.77
C THR A 60 1.00 2.39 10.90
N THR A 61 0.33 3.49 10.60
CA THR A 61 -0.93 3.49 9.85
C THR A 61 -0.82 2.79 8.51
N ILE A 62 0.30 2.94 7.81
CA ILE A 62 0.49 2.29 6.50
C ILE A 62 0.50 0.77 6.59
N ALA A 63 0.98 0.21 7.70
CA ALA A 63 0.96 -1.24 7.91
C ALA A 63 -0.47 -1.73 8.09
N ASP A 64 -1.26 -1.05 8.92
CA ASP A 64 -2.68 -1.37 9.12
C ASP A 64 -3.45 -1.24 7.80
N LEU A 65 -3.18 -0.19 7.04
CA LEU A 65 -3.84 0.07 5.76
C LEU A 65 -3.54 -1.02 4.75
N ALA A 66 -2.28 -1.45 4.64
CA ALA A 66 -1.86 -2.47 3.70
C ALA A 66 -2.59 -3.80 3.97
N VAL A 67 -2.76 -4.17 5.22
CA VAL A 67 -3.48 -5.39 5.60
C VAL A 67 -4.98 -5.23 5.41
N ALA A 68 -5.54 -4.13 5.91
CA ALA A 68 -6.99 -3.89 5.87
C ALA A 68 -7.55 -3.84 4.45
N LEU A 69 -6.80 -3.27 3.52
CA LEU A 69 -7.22 -3.11 2.13
C LEU A 69 -6.67 -4.20 1.21
N ASN A 70 -5.96 -5.17 1.77
CA ASN A 70 -5.41 -6.30 1.03
C ASN A 70 -4.58 -5.84 -0.18
N THR A 71 -3.72 -4.84 0.01
CA THR A 71 -2.81 -4.41 -1.04
C THR A 71 -1.73 -5.44 -1.33
N ARG A 72 -1.47 -6.33 -0.37
CA ARG A 72 -0.54 -7.46 -0.45
C ARG A 72 0.93 -7.09 -0.57
N GLN A 73 1.23 -5.82 -0.67
CA GLN A 73 2.59 -5.33 -0.85
C GLN A 73 2.80 -4.07 -0.02
N ILE A 74 3.94 -3.98 0.63
CA ILE A 74 4.34 -2.80 1.38
C ILE A 74 5.79 -2.47 1.09
N LYS A 75 6.08 -1.19 0.92
CA LYS A 75 7.43 -0.68 0.81
C LYS A 75 7.68 0.19 2.04
N THR A 76 8.52 -0.27 2.95
CA THR A 76 8.73 0.43 4.22
C THR A 76 10.21 0.60 4.60
N GLY A 77 11.10 0.37 3.64
CA GLY A 77 12.53 0.58 3.83
C GLY A 77 13.22 -0.58 4.55
N ALA A 78 14.52 -0.43 4.76
CA ALA A 78 15.32 -1.44 5.46
C ALA A 78 14.99 -1.44 6.96
N PRO A 79 15.02 -2.60 7.65
CA PRO A 79 14.71 -2.69 9.07
C PRO A 79 15.92 -2.26 9.94
N SER A 80 16.39 -1.05 9.76
CA SER A 80 17.55 -0.51 10.47
C SER A 80 17.27 0.75 11.27
N ARG A 81 16.28 1.55 10.88
CA ARG A 81 15.83 2.72 11.64
C ARG A 81 14.54 2.39 12.39
N SER A 82 14.36 3.00 13.56
CA SER A 82 13.18 2.74 14.40
C SER A 82 11.86 3.05 13.69
N GLU A 83 11.81 4.11 12.88
CA GLU A 83 10.60 4.47 12.13
C GLU A 83 10.25 3.42 11.05
N ARG A 84 11.22 2.66 10.58
CA ARG A 84 11.00 1.56 9.64
C ARG A 84 10.64 0.26 10.39
N VAL A 85 11.39 -0.02 11.43
CA VAL A 85 11.18 -1.21 12.27
C VAL A 85 9.81 -1.19 12.93
N ALA A 86 9.30 -0.02 13.32
CA ALA A 86 7.97 0.12 13.90
C ALA A 86 6.87 -0.48 12.99
N LYS A 87 6.99 -0.28 11.69
CA LYS A 87 6.02 -0.80 10.72
C LYS A 87 6.11 -2.32 10.57
N TYR A 88 7.32 -2.87 10.55
CA TYR A 88 7.53 -4.32 10.54
C TYR A 88 6.98 -4.95 11.83
N ASN A 89 7.25 -4.36 12.98
CA ASN A 89 6.73 -4.84 14.25
C ASN A 89 5.21 -4.79 14.29
N ARG A 90 4.61 -3.76 13.71
CA ARG A 90 3.15 -3.67 13.60
C ARG A 90 2.58 -4.80 12.75
N LEU A 91 3.22 -5.14 11.64
CA LEU A 91 2.81 -6.26 10.80
C LEU A 91 2.88 -7.58 11.57
N LEU A 92 3.92 -7.79 12.37
CA LEU A 92 4.05 -8.98 13.21
C LEU A 92 2.91 -9.07 14.24
N ARG A 93 2.53 -7.96 14.85
CA ARG A 93 1.40 -7.91 15.79
C ARG A 93 0.08 -8.20 15.11
N ILE A 94 -0.12 -7.70 13.89
CA ILE A 94 -1.32 -7.99 13.11
C ILE A 94 -1.38 -9.47 12.76
N GLU A 95 -0.27 -10.06 12.35
CA GLU A 95 -0.18 -11.50 12.10
C GLU A 95 -0.59 -12.31 13.33
N GLU A 96 -0.11 -11.90 14.50
CA GLU A 96 -0.46 -12.56 15.77
C GLU A 96 -1.97 -12.44 16.06
N GLU A 97 -2.57 -11.26 15.84
CA GLU A 97 -4.00 -11.04 16.02
C GLU A 97 -4.85 -11.88 15.06
N LEU A 98 -4.42 -12.02 13.82
CA LEU A 98 -5.14 -12.79 12.80
C LEU A 98 -4.98 -14.31 12.99
N GLY A 99 -3.90 -14.74 13.63
CA GLY A 99 -3.64 -16.16 13.85
C GLY A 99 -3.63 -16.96 12.55
N GLY A 100 -4.43 -18.01 12.46
CA GLY A 100 -4.50 -18.87 11.28
C GLY A 100 -5.11 -18.19 10.04
N ALA A 101 -5.73 -17.03 10.17
CA ALA A 101 -6.29 -16.28 9.05
C ALA A 101 -5.22 -15.46 8.31
N ALA A 102 -4.03 -15.30 8.88
CA ALA A 102 -2.94 -14.57 8.24
C ALA A 102 -2.42 -15.35 7.02
N VAL A 103 -2.28 -14.66 5.90
CA VAL A 103 -1.82 -15.26 4.64
C VAL A 103 -0.68 -14.43 4.07
N TYR A 104 0.38 -15.12 3.64
CA TYR A 104 1.46 -14.52 2.87
C TYR A 104 1.33 -14.97 1.42
N PRO A 105 0.90 -14.10 0.51
CA PRO A 105 0.57 -14.51 -0.86
C PRO A 105 1.78 -14.85 -1.73
N GLY A 106 2.99 -14.43 -1.33
CA GLY A 106 4.20 -14.65 -2.11
C GLY A 106 4.10 -14.01 -3.49
N MET A 107 4.46 -14.77 -4.52
CA MET A 107 4.44 -14.27 -5.90
C MET A 107 3.04 -13.95 -6.42
N GLN A 108 1.99 -14.45 -5.79
CA GLN A 108 0.61 -14.12 -6.15
C GLN A 108 0.25 -12.66 -5.83
N ALA A 109 1.06 -11.95 -5.04
CA ALA A 109 0.87 -10.53 -4.79
C ALA A 109 1.11 -9.67 -6.03
N PHE A 110 1.84 -10.18 -6.99
CA PHE A 110 2.18 -9.45 -8.21
C PHE A 110 1.20 -9.75 -9.33
N ASN A 111 0.89 -8.71 -10.11
CA ASN A 111 0.05 -8.86 -11.28
C ASN A 111 0.91 -9.31 -12.46
N ARG A 112 0.86 -10.58 -12.75
CA ARG A 112 1.62 -11.18 -13.86
C ARG A 112 0.74 -11.24 -15.12
N ARG A 113 1.02 -10.39 -16.03
CA ARG A 113 0.38 -10.41 -17.35
C ARG A 113 1.42 -10.51 -18.44
#